data_3e123345f2e1fce46abda85a957646e4
#
_entry.id   3e123345f2e1fce46abda85a957646e4
#
_cell.length_a   1.000
_cell.length_b   1.000
_cell.length_c   1.000
_cell.angle_alpha   90.00
_cell.angle_beta   90.00
_cell.angle_gamma   90.00
#
_symmetry.space_group_name_H-M   'P 1'
#
loop_
_entity.id
_entity.type
_entity.pdbx_description
1 polymer ?
#
loop_
_entity_poly.entity_id
_entity_poly.type
_entity_poly.pdbx_seq_one_letter_code
_entity_poly.pdbx_strand_id
1 'polypeptide(L)'
;MKIIVSAVMLAMTLLAQPLEKLIIAGPVATISHPIFKMIQSGALKDVAKEVEFRLWKNPDELRAILLKKEAHFVAIPTNVAAILYNKGEDIQLINVPIWGILEIITRDKSIKTLEDLKHQEIVVPFRADMPDIVLQAIMKKKGFNPKKDFDIKYVPAPPDAMQMLILRRASNVLLAEPATSMAMRKTGSFPLKLIAPELFRSIDLQKEWGEAFNTKNSIPQAGLAVVGNMPRNIVQRFEEEYIKALNWYKTNPNEAGELVAQQIDFLSAQAVSDSIAHVQLDTLSAQKSKADLEAFFTILHEIQPKLIGNKLPDEGFYYQ
;
A
#
# COMPACT_ATOMS: atom_id res chain seq x y z
N MET A 1 -22.98 -40.08 57.79
CA MET A 1 -22.93 -38.65 57.51
C MET A 1 -21.81 -38.45 56.50
N LYS A 2 -22.17 -38.39 55.20
CA LYS A 2 -21.19 -38.25 54.10
C LYS A 2 -21.04 -36.75 53.77
N ILE A 3 -19.87 -36.20 53.99
CA ILE A 3 -19.54 -34.81 53.62
C ILE A 3 -19.13 -34.82 52.17
N ILE A 4 -19.95 -34.19 51.31
CA ILE A 4 -19.64 -33.95 49.92
C ILE A 4 -18.87 -32.63 49.87
N VAL A 5 -17.56 -32.71 49.58
CA VAL A 5 -16.72 -31.56 49.33
C VAL A 5 -16.89 -31.20 47.81
N SER A 6 -17.68 -30.17 47.52
CA SER A 6 -17.77 -29.61 46.17
C SER A 6 -16.53 -28.76 45.91
N ALA A 7 -15.62 -29.25 45.08
CA ALA A 7 -14.53 -28.48 44.54
C ALA A 7 -15.05 -27.57 43.43
N VAL A 8 -15.22 -26.29 43.71
CA VAL A 8 -15.47 -25.26 42.69
C VAL A 8 -14.16 -25.00 41.97
N MET A 9 -13.99 -25.56 40.78
CA MET A 9 -12.91 -25.16 39.87
C MET A 9 -13.20 -23.75 39.38
N LEU A 10 -12.49 -22.77 39.95
CA LEU A 10 -12.41 -21.41 39.45
C LEU A 10 -11.50 -21.43 38.20
N ALA A 11 -12.10 -21.50 37.01
CA ALA A 11 -11.38 -21.30 35.79
C ALA A 11 -10.97 -19.83 35.74
N MET A 12 -9.75 -19.51 36.26
CA MET A 12 -9.09 -18.26 35.97
C MET A 12 -8.77 -18.27 34.47
N THR A 13 -9.59 -17.57 33.68
CA THR A 13 -9.18 -17.12 32.35
C THR A 13 -7.97 -16.21 32.57
N LEU A 14 -6.77 -16.71 32.26
CA LEU A 14 -5.60 -15.87 32.13
C LEU A 14 -5.90 -14.89 30.98
N LEU A 15 -6.42 -13.73 31.32
CA LEU A 15 -6.41 -12.58 30.41
C LEU A 15 -4.92 -12.27 30.19
N ALA A 16 -4.43 -12.58 29.01
CA ALA A 16 -3.08 -12.17 28.62
C ALA A 16 -2.96 -10.67 28.87
N GLN A 17 -1.95 -10.25 29.61
CA GLN A 17 -1.74 -8.81 29.87
C GLN A 17 -1.52 -8.11 28.51
N PRO A 18 -2.11 -6.92 28.32
CA PRO A 18 -1.86 -6.13 27.12
C PRO A 18 -0.36 -5.91 26.93
N LEU A 19 0.09 -5.89 25.69
CA LEU A 19 1.46 -5.51 25.36
C LEU A 19 1.77 -4.11 25.90
N GLU A 20 3.00 -3.87 26.32
CA GLU A 20 3.41 -2.51 26.71
C GLU A 20 3.27 -1.56 25.52
N LYS A 21 3.70 -2.02 24.32
CA LYS A 21 3.68 -1.23 23.11
C LYS A 21 3.40 -2.08 21.89
N LEU A 22 2.53 -1.60 21.00
CA LEU A 22 2.27 -2.15 19.68
C LEU A 22 2.74 -1.15 18.63
N ILE A 23 3.67 -1.56 17.76
CA ILE A 23 4.20 -0.71 16.70
C ILE A 23 3.67 -1.20 15.36
N ILE A 24 3.03 -0.29 14.60
CA ILE A 24 2.51 -0.53 13.27
C ILE A 24 3.29 0.37 12.31
N ALA A 25 4.01 -0.23 11.36
CA ALA A 25 4.77 0.54 10.37
C ALA A 25 4.01 0.65 9.05
N GLY A 26 4.10 1.81 8.39
CA GLY A 26 3.43 2.02 7.10
C GLY A 26 3.99 3.20 6.31
N PRO A 27 3.71 3.27 4.99
CA PRO A 27 4.11 4.37 4.12
C PRO A 27 3.20 5.58 4.24
N VAL A 28 3.62 6.67 3.58
CA VAL A 28 2.72 7.79 3.26
C VAL A 28 1.84 7.39 2.06
N ALA A 29 0.91 6.49 2.27
CA ALA A 29 -0.01 6.02 1.23
C ALA A 29 -1.32 5.56 1.86
N THR A 30 -2.35 5.42 1.06
CA THR A 30 -3.73 5.13 1.48
C THR A 30 -3.85 3.92 2.42
N ILE A 31 -2.98 2.91 2.28
CA ILE A 31 -2.98 1.72 3.16
C ILE A 31 -2.77 2.06 4.64
N SER A 32 -2.06 3.15 4.94
CA SER A 32 -1.79 3.59 6.33
C SER A 32 -2.92 4.42 6.94
N HIS A 33 -3.78 5.02 6.12
CA HIS A 33 -4.78 5.96 6.60
C HIS A 33 -5.80 5.36 7.58
N PRO A 34 -6.32 4.13 7.36
CA PRO A 34 -7.20 3.48 8.34
C PRO A 34 -6.51 3.23 9.69
N ILE A 35 -5.18 3.04 9.72
CA ILE A 35 -4.43 2.84 10.95
C ILE A 35 -4.52 4.08 11.86
N PHE A 36 -4.51 5.29 11.28
CA PHE A 36 -4.70 6.52 12.06
C PHE A 36 -6.06 6.55 12.75
N LYS A 37 -7.11 6.03 12.10
CA LYS A 37 -8.43 5.89 12.72
C LYS A 37 -8.44 4.88 13.87
N MET A 38 -7.76 3.75 13.71
CA MET A 38 -7.61 2.75 14.78
C MET A 38 -6.93 3.36 16.01
N ILE A 39 -5.85 4.13 15.82
CA ILE A 39 -5.13 4.79 16.90
C ILE A 39 -5.98 5.88 17.55
N GLN A 40 -6.58 6.76 16.76
CA GLN A 40 -7.45 7.86 17.25
C GLN A 40 -8.61 7.34 18.08
N SER A 41 -9.26 6.26 17.65
CA SER A 41 -10.40 5.68 18.36
C SER A 41 -10.02 4.86 19.59
N GLY A 42 -8.73 4.54 19.75
CA GLY A 42 -8.27 3.64 20.79
C GLY A 42 -8.73 2.19 20.61
N ALA A 43 -8.97 1.77 19.36
CA ALA A 43 -9.53 0.46 19.02
C ALA A 43 -8.70 -0.73 19.53
N LEU A 44 -7.42 -0.54 19.78
CA LEU A 44 -6.47 -1.59 20.22
C LEU A 44 -6.02 -1.40 21.69
N LYS A 45 -6.75 -0.67 22.52
CA LYS A 45 -6.40 -0.45 23.94
C LYS A 45 -6.46 -1.72 24.79
N ASP A 46 -7.24 -2.69 24.35
CA ASP A 46 -7.32 -4.04 24.92
C ASP A 46 -6.11 -4.92 24.54
N VAL A 47 -5.41 -4.57 23.47
CA VAL A 47 -4.24 -5.28 22.93
C VAL A 47 -2.93 -4.72 23.49
N ALA A 48 -2.79 -3.41 23.56
CA ALA A 48 -1.57 -2.75 24.02
C ALA A 48 -1.87 -1.46 24.77
N LYS A 49 -1.00 -1.13 25.76
CA LYS A 49 -1.10 0.12 26.52
C LYS A 49 -0.81 1.33 25.64
N GLU A 50 0.15 1.20 24.73
CA GLU A 50 0.53 2.20 23.74
C GLU A 50 0.46 1.59 22.32
N VAL A 51 -0.13 2.32 21.37
CA VAL A 51 -0.13 1.97 19.95
C VAL A 51 0.57 3.09 19.20
N GLU A 52 1.72 2.78 18.59
CA GLU A 52 2.53 3.73 17.82
C GLU A 52 2.42 3.43 16.32
N PHE A 53 2.24 4.49 15.51
CA PHE A 53 2.45 4.40 14.07
C PHE A 53 3.86 4.86 13.72
N ARG A 54 4.60 4.01 12.98
CA ARG A 54 5.94 4.32 12.48
C ARG A 54 5.92 4.50 10.98
N LEU A 55 6.12 5.73 10.55
CA LEU A 55 6.19 6.06 9.12
C LEU A 55 7.52 5.58 8.52
N TRP A 56 7.45 4.90 7.36
CA TRP A 56 8.60 4.73 6.49
C TRP A 56 8.42 5.53 5.19
N LYS A 57 9.50 6.18 4.73
CA LYS A 57 9.47 7.13 3.62
C LYS A 57 9.92 6.52 2.30
N ASN A 58 10.68 5.43 2.39
CA ASN A 58 11.25 4.75 1.23
C ASN A 58 11.48 3.25 1.54
N PRO A 59 11.70 2.42 0.50
CA PRO A 59 11.89 0.98 0.67
C PRO A 59 13.07 0.58 1.57
N ASP A 60 14.12 1.41 1.67
CA ASP A 60 15.29 1.08 2.52
C ASP A 60 14.96 1.26 4.00
N GLU A 61 14.19 2.30 4.36
CA GLU A 61 13.66 2.46 5.72
C GLU A 61 12.75 1.29 6.11
N LEU A 62 11.85 0.87 5.21
CA LEU A 62 11.01 -0.30 5.44
C LEU A 62 11.86 -1.54 5.73
N ARG A 63 12.86 -1.83 4.89
CA ARG A 63 13.77 -2.97 5.09
C ARG A 63 14.52 -2.87 6.42
N ALA A 64 14.99 -1.67 6.81
CA ALA A 64 15.68 -1.45 8.08
C ALA A 64 14.77 -1.73 9.28
N ILE A 65 13.51 -1.26 9.27
CA ILE A 65 12.52 -1.53 10.32
C ILE A 65 12.29 -3.03 10.50
N LEU A 66 12.14 -3.75 9.38
CA LEU A 66 11.86 -5.19 9.41
C LEU A 66 13.08 -6.01 9.87
N LEU A 67 14.27 -5.73 9.36
CA LEU A 67 15.50 -6.42 9.78
C LEU A 67 15.84 -6.21 11.25
N LYS A 68 15.51 -5.03 11.79
CA LYS A 68 15.69 -4.72 13.23
C LYS A 68 14.51 -5.20 14.09
N LYS A 69 13.46 -5.76 13.49
CA LYS A 69 12.23 -6.20 14.17
C LYS A 69 11.59 -5.07 14.99
N GLU A 70 11.57 -3.86 14.43
CA GLU A 70 11.06 -2.65 15.09
C GLU A 70 9.57 -2.42 14.90
N ALA A 71 8.85 -3.34 14.24
CA ALA A 71 7.40 -3.29 14.07
C ALA A 71 6.78 -4.68 14.25
N HIS A 72 5.54 -4.69 14.77
CA HIS A 72 4.72 -5.89 14.94
C HIS A 72 3.81 -6.14 13.74
N PHE A 73 3.28 -5.06 13.19
CA PHE A 73 2.50 -5.07 11.96
C PHE A 73 3.10 -4.09 10.95
N VAL A 74 2.98 -4.40 9.68
CA VAL A 74 3.51 -3.56 8.61
C VAL A 74 2.58 -3.50 7.41
N ALA A 75 2.37 -2.27 6.92
CA ALA A 75 1.81 -2.03 5.60
C ALA A 75 2.94 -2.09 4.58
N ILE A 76 2.87 -3.00 3.60
CA ILE A 76 3.99 -3.40 2.76
C ILE A 76 3.52 -3.78 1.34
N PRO A 77 4.30 -3.49 0.28
CA PRO A 77 4.05 -4.08 -1.03
C PRO A 77 4.06 -5.61 -0.97
N THR A 78 3.10 -6.26 -1.60
CA THR A 78 2.92 -7.72 -1.49
C THR A 78 4.13 -8.51 -2.00
N ASN A 79 4.78 -8.04 -3.06
CA ASN A 79 6.01 -8.65 -3.57
C ASN A 79 7.19 -8.50 -2.61
N VAL A 80 7.28 -7.40 -1.86
CA VAL A 80 8.33 -7.21 -0.85
C VAL A 80 8.09 -8.15 0.33
N ALA A 81 6.84 -8.33 0.76
CA ALA A 81 6.49 -9.34 1.76
C ALA A 81 6.91 -10.76 1.31
N ALA A 82 6.61 -11.11 0.04
CA ALA A 82 7.01 -12.38 -0.55
C ALA A 82 8.54 -12.56 -0.61
N ILE A 83 9.29 -11.50 -0.97
CA ILE A 83 10.75 -11.52 -0.96
C ILE A 83 11.30 -11.83 0.44
N LEU A 84 10.78 -11.15 1.47
CA LEU A 84 11.24 -11.33 2.84
C LEU A 84 10.91 -12.73 3.36
N TYR A 85 9.67 -13.18 3.17
CA TYR A 85 9.26 -14.53 3.53
C TYR A 85 10.15 -15.61 2.87
N ASN A 86 10.40 -15.48 1.57
CA ASN A 86 11.23 -16.42 0.81
C ASN A 86 12.71 -16.39 1.22
N LYS A 87 13.17 -15.33 1.88
CA LYS A 87 14.49 -15.23 2.49
C LYS A 87 14.55 -15.77 3.92
N GLY A 88 13.42 -16.26 4.46
CA GLY A 88 13.35 -16.86 5.78
C GLY A 88 13.04 -15.85 6.90
N GLU A 89 12.61 -14.63 6.56
CA GLU A 89 12.12 -13.69 7.57
C GLU A 89 10.76 -14.17 8.10
N ASP A 90 10.53 -13.96 9.39
CA ASP A 90 9.28 -14.31 10.06
C ASP A 90 8.23 -13.24 9.78
N ILE A 91 7.60 -13.34 8.63
CA ILE A 91 6.57 -12.42 8.14
C ILE A 91 5.45 -13.22 7.44
N GLN A 92 4.20 -12.89 7.76
CA GLN A 92 3.03 -13.49 7.12
C GLN A 92 2.07 -12.39 6.66
N LEU A 93 1.53 -12.52 5.45
CA LEU A 93 0.55 -11.60 4.90
C LEU A 93 -0.82 -11.87 5.53
N ILE A 94 -1.45 -10.85 6.13
CA ILE A 94 -2.76 -10.93 6.79
C ILE A 94 -3.88 -10.71 5.77
N ASN A 95 -3.78 -9.62 5.00
CA ASN A 95 -4.79 -9.24 4.01
C ASN A 95 -4.20 -8.33 2.92
N VAL A 96 -5.02 -8.07 1.90
CA VAL A 96 -4.68 -7.17 0.80
C VAL A 96 -5.75 -6.08 0.70
N PRO A 97 -5.53 -4.87 1.25
CA PRO A 97 -6.48 -3.78 1.16
C PRO A 97 -6.31 -2.90 -0.10
N ILE A 98 -5.18 -2.92 -0.79
CA ILE A 98 -4.94 -2.09 -1.98
C ILE A 98 -4.86 -2.95 -3.24
N TRP A 99 -5.84 -2.79 -4.11
CA TRP A 99 -5.98 -3.52 -5.38
C TRP A 99 -5.76 -2.66 -6.62
N GLY A 100 -5.60 -1.35 -6.44
CA GLY A 100 -5.31 -0.41 -7.51
C GLY A 100 -5.15 1.01 -7.01
N ILE A 101 -4.04 1.65 -7.38
CA ILE A 101 -3.67 2.96 -6.88
C ILE A 101 -2.76 3.74 -7.84
N LEU A 102 -2.27 3.10 -8.91
CA LEU A 102 -1.22 3.64 -9.77
C LEU A 102 -1.79 4.22 -11.06
N GLU A 103 -1.41 5.46 -11.35
CA GLU A 103 -1.79 6.16 -12.59
C GLU A 103 -0.63 6.95 -13.17
N ILE A 104 -0.57 7.08 -14.49
CA ILE A 104 0.26 8.10 -15.13
C ILE A 104 -0.55 9.37 -15.27
N ILE A 105 -0.02 10.44 -14.70
CA ILE A 105 -0.55 11.79 -14.77
C ILE A 105 0.24 12.58 -15.78
N THR A 106 -0.45 13.28 -16.67
CA THR A 106 0.19 14.06 -17.73
C THR A 106 -0.33 15.49 -17.79
N ARG A 107 0.44 16.36 -18.45
CA ARG A 107 0.00 17.71 -18.84
C ARG A 107 -0.58 17.78 -20.25
N ASP A 108 -0.44 16.70 -21.00
CA ASP A 108 -0.96 16.61 -22.37
C ASP A 108 -2.18 15.68 -22.41
N LYS A 109 -3.35 16.27 -22.60
CA LYS A 109 -4.63 15.51 -22.68
C LYS A 109 -4.72 14.57 -23.87
N SER A 110 -3.83 14.67 -24.87
CA SER A 110 -3.79 13.75 -26.01
C SER A 110 -3.18 12.39 -25.65
N ILE A 111 -2.36 12.34 -24.60
CA ILE A 111 -1.80 11.09 -24.08
C ILE A 111 -2.91 10.24 -23.45
N LYS A 112 -3.15 9.05 -23.96
CA LYS A 112 -4.19 8.11 -23.50
C LYS A 112 -3.69 6.70 -23.32
N THR A 113 -2.57 6.35 -23.94
CA THR A 113 -1.98 5.01 -23.98
C THR A 113 -0.49 5.07 -23.70
N LEU A 114 0.11 3.93 -23.37
CA LEU A 114 1.57 3.83 -23.26
C LEU A 114 2.27 4.08 -24.60
N GLU A 115 1.61 3.80 -25.73
CA GLU A 115 2.13 4.09 -27.07
C GLU A 115 2.39 5.60 -27.25
N ASP A 116 1.49 6.45 -26.76
CA ASP A 116 1.59 7.91 -26.87
C ASP A 116 2.78 8.46 -26.07
N LEU A 117 3.31 7.67 -25.13
CA LEU A 117 4.48 8.03 -24.31
C LEU A 117 5.81 7.58 -24.90
N LYS A 118 5.82 6.92 -26.05
CA LYS A 118 7.10 6.54 -26.71
C LYS A 118 8.00 7.76 -26.93
N HIS A 119 9.27 7.57 -26.58
CA HIS A 119 10.33 8.60 -26.65
C HIS A 119 10.06 9.86 -25.81
N GLN A 120 9.11 9.76 -24.86
CA GLN A 120 8.84 10.81 -23.89
C GLN A 120 9.44 10.47 -22.53
N GLU A 121 9.72 11.51 -21.76
CA GLU A 121 10.12 11.37 -20.36
C GLU A 121 8.94 10.93 -19.50
N ILE A 122 9.19 9.95 -18.63
CA ILE A 122 8.27 9.50 -17.58
C ILE A 122 9.02 9.52 -16.26
N VAL A 123 8.60 10.33 -15.30
CA VAL A 123 9.16 10.32 -13.95
C VAL A 123 8.50 9.24 -13.11
N VAL A 124 9.30 8.37 -12.50
CA VAL A 124 8.86 7.20 -11.74
C VAL A 124 9.50 7.21 -10.35
N PRO A 125 8.73 7.18 -9.26
CA PRO A 125 9.26 7.04 -7.92
C PRO A 125 9.64 5.58 -7.62
N PHE A 126 10.55 5.37 -6.66
CA PHE A 126 10.89 4.06 -6.13
C PHE A 126 11.42 3.08 -7.18
N ARG A 127 12.59 3.39 -7.76
CA ARG A 127 13.25 2.50 -8.72
C ARG A 127 13.33 1.07 -8.21
N ALA A 128 12.96 0.12 -9.09
CA ALA A 128 12.95 -1.32 -8.82
C ALA A 128 12.01 -1.75 -7.68
N ASP A 129 11.01 -0.93 -7.36
CA ASP A 129 9.94 -1.27 -6.42
C ASP A 129 8.56 -1.23 -7.12
N MET A 130 7.46 -1.46 -6.39
CA MET A 130 6.15 -1.79 -6.94
C MET A 130 5.70 -0.89 -8.11
N PRO A 131 5.75 0.46 -8.06
CA PRO A 131 5.31 1.30 -9.18
C PRO A 131 6.12 1.04 -10.46
N ASP A 132 7.44 0.99 -10.34
CA ASP A 132 8.36 0.75 -11.46
C ASP A 132 8.21 -0.67 -12.02
N ILE A 133 8.10 -1.67 -11.14
CA ILE A 133 7.92 -3.09 -11.51
C ILE A 133 6.66 -3.26 -12.35
N VAL A 134 5.53 -2.72 -11.89
CA VAL A 134 4.24 -2.81 -12.60
C VAL A 134 4.32 -2.13 -13.96
N LEU A 135 4.83 -0.89 -14.03
CA LEU A 135 4.98 -0.15 -15.28
C LEU A 135 5.85 -0.92 -16.29
N GLN A 136 7.04 -1.38 -15.86
CA GLN A 136 7.95 -2.11 -16.74
C GLN A 136 7.39 -3.48 -17.18
N ALA A 137 6.63 -4.15 -16.31
CA ALA A 137 5.96 -5.41 -16.62
C ALA A 137 4.96 -5.23 -17.76
N ILE A 138 4.09 -4.22 -17.64
CA ILE A 138 3.10 -3.87 -18.67
C ILE A 138 3.79 -3.51 -19.98
N MET A 139 4.78 -2.61 -19.94
CA MET A 139 5.54 -2.20 -21.12
C MET A 139 6.12 -3.41 -21.87
N LYS A 140 6.82 -4.31 -21.16
CA LYS A 140 7.42 -5.51 -21.75
C LYS A 140 6.36 -6.44 -22.34
N LYS A 141 5.26 -6.65 -21.63
CA LYS A 141 4.18 -7.53 -22.10
C LYS A 141 3.51 -7.00 -23.37
N LYS A 142 3.41 -5.68 -23.49
CA LYS A 142 2.91 -5.00 -24.71
C LYS A 142 3.96 -4.90 -25.83
N GLY A 143 5.14 -5.49 -25.66
CA GLY A 143 6.19 -5.54 -26.69
C GLY A 143 7.12 -4.35 -26.71
N PHE A 144 7.05 -3.45 -25.73
CA PHE A 144 7.96 -2.32 -25.62
C PHE A 144 9.27 -2.69 -24.91
N ASN A 145 10.34 -2.00 -25.28
CA ASN A 145 11.58 -2.03 -24.55
C ASN A 145 11.65 -0.79 -23.63
N PRO A 146 11.48 -0.93 -22.29
CA PRO A 146 11.42 0.21 -21.39
C PRO A 146 12.62 1.16 -21.48
N LYS A 147 13.81 0.63 -21.82
CA LYS A 147 15.05 1.42 -21.90
C LYS A 147 15.28 2.10 -23.24
N LYS A 148 14.64 1.63 -24.31
CA LYS A 148 14.83 2.17 -25.67
C LYS A 148 13.65 3.03 -26.12
N ASP A 149 12.44 2.63 -25.70
CA ASP A 149 11.21 3.24 -26.18
C ASP A 149 10.73 4.38 -25.27
N PHE A 150 11.28 4.49 -24.03
CA PHE A 150 10.89 5.51 -23.05
C PHE A 150 12.11 6.12 -22.37
N ASP A 151 12.02 7.41 -21.98
CA ASP A 151 12.99 8.08 -21.11
C ASP A 151 12.51 8.03 -19.66
N ILE A 152 12.82 6.93 -18.94
CA ILE A 152 12.38 6.75 -17.56
C ILE A 152 13.36 7.43 -16.61
N LYS A 153 12.92 8.48 -15.93
CA LYS A 153 13.66 9.17 -14.86
C LYS A 153 13.16 8.73 -13.47
N TYR A 154 14.09 8.31 -12.64
CA TYR A 154 13.76 7.87 -11.29
C TYR A 154 13.96 8.98 -10.26
N VAL A 155 13.04 9.02 -9.28
CA VAL A 155 13.12 9.88 -8.10
C VAL A 155 12.98 9.04 -6.82
N PRO A 156 13.51 9.53 -5.68
CA PRO A 156 13.53 8.75 -4.43
C PRO A 156 12.15 8.39 -3.89
N ALA A 157 11.16 9.30 -3.98
CA ALA A 157 9.85 9.12 -3.36
C ALA A 157 8.71 9.80 -4.16
N PRO A 158 7.43 9.41 -3.95
CA PRO A 158 6.28 10.02 -4.60
C PRO A 158 6.15 11.54 -4.41
N PRO A 159 6.48 12.14 -3.24
CA PRO A 159 6.49 13.59 -3.10
C PRO A 159 7.45 14.29 -4.06
N ASP A 160 8.61 13.69 -4.37
CA ASP A 160 9.57 14.26 -5.32
C ASP A 160 8.99 14.27 -6.74
N ALA A 161 8.39 13.15 -7.16
CA ALA A 161 7.72 13.03 -8.45
C ALA A 161 6.57 14.04 -8.58
N MET A 162 5.72 14.14 -7.55
CA MET A 162 4.64 15.10 -7.47
C MET A 162 5.17 16.55 -7.60
N GLN A 163 6.25 16.88 -6.90
CA GLN A 163 6.84 18.20 -6.93
C GLN A 163 7.38 18.57 -8.32
N MET A 164 8.03 17.61 -9.02
CA MET A 164 8.49 17.83 -10.40
C MET A 164 7.30 18.14 -11.33
N LEU A 165 6.19 17.44 -11.16
CA LEU A 165 4.98 17.68 -11.92
C LEU A 165 4.40 19.08 -11.61
N ILE A 166 4.24 19.45 -10.34
CA ILE A 166 3.71 20.77 -9.93
C ILE A 166 4.58 21.91 -10.45
N LEU A 167 5.91 21.79 -10.34
CA LEU A 167 6.88 22.80 -10.79
C LEU A 167 7.13 22.77 -12.32
N ARG A 168 6.40 21.98 -13.07
CA ARG A 168 6.53 21.86 -14.54
C ARG A 168 7.92 21.39 -15.00
N ARG A 169 8.62 20.64 -14.13
CA ARG A 169 9.91 20.00 -14.46
C ARG A 169 9.73 18.61 -15.07
N ALA A 170 8.52 18.09 -15.02
CA ALA A 170 8.10 16.87 -15.68
C ALA A 170 6.72 17.05 -16.28
N SER A 171 6.45 16.40 -17.43
CA SER A 171 5.14 16.40 -18.08
C SER A 171 4.34 15.13 -17.80
N ASN A 172 5.01 13.98 -17.67
CA ASN A 172 4.39 12.69 -17.44
C ASN A 172 5.00 12.08 -16.17
N VAL A 173 4.17 11.70 -15.23
CA VAL A 173 4.63 11.19 -13.92
C VAL A 173 3.78 10.01 -13.50
N LEU A 174 4.39 8.91 -13.09
CA LEU A 174 3.71 7.82 -12.42
C LEU A 174 3.52 8.17 -10.95
N LEU A 175 2.28 8.21 -10.50
CA LEU A 175 1.92 8.49 -9.11
C LEU A 175 0.95 7.46 -8.56
N ALA A 176 0.93 7.37 -7.25
CA ALA A 176 -0.11 6.69 -6.48
C ALA A 176 -0.95 7.73 -5.73
N GLU A 177 -2.18 7.36 -5.37
CA GLU A 177 -2.98 8.16 -4.44
C GLU A 177 -2.40 8.13 -3.01
N PRO A 178 -2.49 9.23 -2.26
CA PRO A 178 -3.17 10.51 -2.55
C PRO A 178 -2.27 11.56 -3.26
N ALA A 179 -1.06 11.22 -3.66
CA ALA A 179 -0.15 12.19 -4.29
C ALA A 179 -0.70 12.72 -5.63
N THR A 180 -1.41 11.90 -6.39
CA THR A 180 -2.12 12.31 -7.62
C THR A 180 -3.15 13.40 -7.33
N SER A 181 -4.09 13.14 -6.42
CA SER A 181 -5.13 14.10 -6.05
C SER A 181 -4.54 15.39 -5.47
N MET A 182 -3.43 15.28 -4.73
CA MET A 182 -2.71 16.44 -4.21
C MET A 182 -2.10 17.29 -5.33
N ALA A 183 -1.45 16.66 -6.33
CA ALA A 183 -0.90 17.37 -7.50
C ALA A 183 -2.00 18.10 -8.27
N MET A 184 -3.11 17.41 -8.56
CA MET A 184 -4.24 17.98 -9.28
C MET A 184 -4.87 19.16 -8.55
N ARG A 185 -5.08 19.05 -7.24
CA ARG A 185 -5.60 20.17 -6.43
C ARG A 185 -4.67 21.36 -6.39
N LYS A 186 -3.37 21.13 -6.17
CA LYS A 186 -2.39 22.24 -6.14
C LYS A 186 -2.35 23.00 -7.47
N THR A 187 -2.30 22.28 -8.59
CA THR A 187 -2.28 22.92 -9.92
C THR A 187 -3.61 23.54 -10.32
N GLY A 188 -4.72 22.97 -9.86
CA GLY A 188 -6.07 23.50 -10.08
C GLY A 188 -6.46 24.70 -9.20
N SER A 189 -5.62 25.11 -8.22
CA SER A 189 -5.88 26.18 -7.27
C SER A 189 -5.09 27.45 -7.58
N PHE A 190 -5.64 28.62 -7.20
CA PHE A 190 -4.95 29.91 -7.30
C PHE A 190 -3.74 29.93 -6.32
N PRO A 191 -2.57 30.52 -6.70
CA PRO A 191 -2.26 31.17 -7.99
C PRO A 191 -1.76 30.21 -9.10
N LEU A 192 -1.48 28.95 -8.78
CA LEU A 192 -0.87 28.01 -9.74
C LEU A 192 -1.75 27.75 -10.97
N LYS A 193 -3.08 27.79 -10.80
CA LYS A 193 -4.04 27.64 -11.92
C LYS A 193 -3.80 28.64 -13.06
N LEU A 194 -3.25 29.82 -12.78
CA LEU A 194 -2.97 30.84 -13.80
C LEU A 194 -1.69 30.53 -14.62
N ILE A 195 -0.76 29.80 -14.05
CA ILE A 195 0.58 29.60 -14.64
C ILE A 195 0.90 28.12 -14.92
N ALA A 196 0.20 27.20 -14.28
CA ALA A 196 0.37 25.77 -14.51
C ALA A 196 -0.78 25.25 -15.38
N PRO A 197 -0.52 24.57 -16.52
CA PRO A 197 -1.57 23.90 -17.27
C PRO A 197 -2.23 22.82 -16.44
N GLU A 198 -3.45 22.48 -16.80
CA GLU A 198 -4.21 21.38 -16.18
C GLU A 198 -3.42 20.07 -16.22
N LEU A 199 -3.71 19.22 -15.23
CA LEU A 199 -3.23 17.86 -15.16
C LEU A 199 -4.37 16.91 -15.51
N PHE A 200 -4.01 15.80 -16.14
CA PHE A 200 -4.96 14.78 -16.56
C PHE A 200 -4.55 13.42 -16.00
N ARG A 201 -5.50 12.69 -15.42
CA ARG A 201 -5.38 11.25 -15.17
C ARG A 201 -5.45 10.58 -16.54
N SER A 202 -4.35 10.02 -16.98
CA SER A 202 -4.21 9.59 -18.38
C SER A 202 -4.26 8.08 -18.52
N ILE A 203 -3.40 7.36 -17.78
CA ILE A 203 -3.24 5.92 -17.94
C ILE A 203 -3.39 5.24 -16.57
N ASP A 204 -4.46 4.46 -16.44
CA ASP A 204 -4.71 3.60 -15.27
C ASP A 204 -3.90 2.31 -15.43
N LEU A 205 -2.88 2.11 -14.58
CA LEU A 205 -2.01 0.93 -14.69
C LEU A 205 -2.73 -0.37 -14.30
N GLN A 206 -3.81 -0.33 -13.55
CA GLN A 206 -4.59 -1.52 -13.21
C GLN A 206 -5.34 -2.03 -14.45
N LYS A 207 -5.92 -1.11 -15.22
CA LYS A 207 -6.57 -1.42 -16.49
C LYS A 207 -5.54 -1.93 -17.50
N GLU A 208 -4.42 -1.24 -17.66
CA GLU A 208 -3.32 -1.66 -18.54
C GLU A 208 -2.77 -3.04 -18.16
N TRP A 209 -2.71 -3.35 -16.85
CA TRP A 209 -2.32 -4.67 -16.36
C TRP A 209 -3.32 -5.76 -16.76
N GLY A 210 -4.61 -5.52 -16.51
CA GLY A 210 -5.67 -6.47 -16.86
C GLY A 210 -5.68 -6.79 -18.35
N GLU A 211 -5.54 -5.76 -19.21
CA GLU A 211 -5.46 -5.92 -20.67
C GLU A 211 -4.19 -6.65 -21.10
N ALA A 212 -3.03 -6.29 -20.56
CA ALA A 212 -1.76 -6.87 -20.95
C ALA A 212 -1.62 -8.35 -20.56
N PHE A 213 -2.11 -8.73 -19.37
CA PHE A 213 -1.94 -10.08 -18.82
C PHE A 213 -3.21 -10.94 -18.90
N ASN A 214 -4.30 -10.41 -19.48
CA ASN A 214 -5.62 -11.06 -19.55
C ASN A 214 -6.12 -11.51 -18.16
N THR A 215 -6.07 -10.58 -17.20
CA THR A 215 -6.51 -10.76 -15.82
C THR A 215 -7.57 -9.72 -15.44
N LYS A 216 -7.96 -9.68 -14.17
CA LYS A 216 -8.79 -8.58 -13.64
C LYS A 216 -8.04 -7.25 -13.76
N ASN A 217 -8.78 -6.14 -13.90
CA ASN A 217 -8.24 -4.77 -13.85
C ASN A 217 -7.92 -4.37 -12.40
N SER A 218 -7.18 -5.22 -11.71
CA SER A 218 -6.78 -5.04 -10.32
C SER A 218 -5.43 -5.71 -10.09
N ILE A 219 -4.64 -5.14 -9.20
CA ILE A 219 -3.31 -5.64 -8.84
C ILE A 219 -3.26 -5.73 -7.31
N PRO A 220 -2.93 -6.87 -6.71
CA PRO A 220 -2.77 -6.98 -5.26
C PRO A 220 -1.47 -6.30 -4.81
N GLN A 221 -1.48 -4.94 -4.80
CA GLN A 221 -0.28 -4.10 -4.71
C GLN A 221 0.32 -4.02 -3.33
N ALA A 222 -0.53 -3.87 -2.31
CA ALA A 222 -0.06 -3.71 -0.94
C ALA A 222 -0.99 -4.42 0.05
N GLY A 223 -0.39 -4.99 1.07
CA GLY A 223 -1.04 -5.74 2.12
C GLY A 223 -0.56 -5.35 3.51
N LEU A 224 -1.29 -5.82 4.51
CA LEU A 224 -0.86 -5.81 5.89
C LEU A 224 -0.22 -7.15 6.21
N ALA A 225 0.90 -7.11 6.90
CA ALA A 225 1.60 -8.30 7.34
C ALA A 225 1.91 -8.23 8.85
N VAL A 226 1.91 -9.38 9.50
CA VAL A 226 2.44 -9.56 10.85
C VAL A 226 3.91 -9.93 10.77
N VAL A 227 4.71 -9.42 11.71
CA VAL A 227 6.15 -9.65 11.79
C VAL A 227 6.45 -10.36 13.12
N GLY A 228 7.15 -11.47 13.07
CA GLY A 228 7.46 -12.27 14.23
C GLY A 228 6.27 -13.08 14.75
N ASN A 229 6.48 -13.74 15.88
CA ASN A 229 5.47 -14.60 16.48
C ASN A 229 4.49 -13.76 17.34
N MET A 230 3.40 -13.32 16.72
CA MET A 230 2.33 -12.59 17.39
C MET A 230 1.18 -13.56 17.77
N PRO A 231 0.60 -13.47 18.98
CA PRO A 231 -0.56 -14.28 19.34
C PRO A 231 -1.73 -14.12 18.35
N ARG A 232 -2.35 -15.23 17.96
CA ARG A 232 -3.41 -15.27 16.94
C ARG A 232 -4.57 -14.32 17.23
N ASN A 233 -5.00 -14.25 18.47
CA ASN A 233 -6.08 -13.35 18.90
C ASN A 233 -5.73 -11.87 18.69
N ILE A 234 -4.44 -11.49 18.82
CA ILE A 234 -3.98 -10.12 18.56
C ILE A 234 -4.01 -9.81 17.06
N VAL A 235 -3.56 -10.76 16.23
CA VAL A 235 -3.58 -10.59 14.77
C VAL A 235 -5.02 -10.46 14.26
N GLN A 236 -5.92 -11.33 14.72
CA GLN A 236 -7.33 -11.27 14.36
C GLN A 236 -7.99 -9.96 14.81
N ARG A 237 -7.69 -9.52 16.05
CA ARG A 237 -8.20 -8.27 16.60
C ARG A 237 -7.70 -7.05 15.80
N PHE A 238 -6.42 -7.06 15.40
CA PHE A 238 -5.84 -6.04 14.53
C PHE A 238 -6.53 -6.00 13.16
N GLU A 239 -6.72 -7.15 12.53
CA GLU A 239 -7.38 -7.23 11.22
C GLU A 239 -8.83 -6.75 11.28
N GLU A 240 -9.61 -7.19 12.28
CA GLU A 240 -11.00 -6.75 12.49
C GLU A 240 -11.10 -5.21 12.62
N GLU A 241 -10.22 -4.59 13.40
CA GLU A 241 -10.23 -3.15 13.58
C GLU A 241 -9.75 -2.40 12.33
N TYR A 242 -8.80 -2.97 11.59
CA TYR A 242 -8.42 -2.39 10.32
C TYR A 242 -9.57 -2.43 9.30
N ILE A 243 -10.30 -3.52 9.21
CA ILE A 243 -11.48 -3.65 8.34
C ILE A 243 -12.53 -2.59 8.70
N LYS A 244 -12.84 -2.41 9.99
CA LYS A 244 -13.77 -1.37 10.46
C LYS A 244 -13.28 0.03 10.10
N ALA A 245 -12.00 0.29 10.33
CA ALA A 245 -11.38 1.57 10.04
C ALA A 245 -11.32 1.88 8.53
N LEU A 246 -11.07 0.88 7.68
CA LEU A 246 -11.11 1.03 6.22
C LEU A 246 -12.54 1.30 5.73
N ASN A 247 -13.54 0.62 6.27
CA ASN A 247 -14.94 0.89 5.93
C ASN A 247 -15.33 2.31 6.34
N TRP A 248 -14.93 2.75 7.54
CA TRP A 248 -15.12 4.14 7.96
C TRP A 248 -14.42 5.12 7.01
N TYR A 249 -13.16 4.86 6.63
CA TYR A 249 -12.38 5.69 5.71
C TYR A 249 -13.09 5.86 4.36
N LYS A 250 -13.66 4.78 3.82
CA LYS A 250 -14.42 4.81 2.55
C LYS A 250 -15.73 5.58 2.64
N THR A 251 -16.42 5.52 3.79
CA THR A 251 -17.75 6.12 3.97
C THR A 251 -17.74 7.52 4.55
N ASN A 252 -16.60 7.98 5.07
CA ASN A 252 -16.45 9.32 5.68
C ASN A 252 -15.25 10.08 5.08
N PRO A 253 -15.26 10.36 3.75
CA PRO A 253 -14.07 10.88 3.06
C PRO A 253 -13.56 12.22 3.59
N ASN A 254 -14.45 13.12 4.04
CA ASN A 254 -14.04 14.43 4.57
C ASN A 254 -13.34 14.30 5.92
N GLU A 255 -13.93 13.57 6.86
CA GLU A 255 -13.36 13.32 8.19
C GLU A 255 -12.08 12.49 8.09
N ALA A 256 -12.04 11.56 7.14
CA ALA A 256 -10.84 10.79 6.83
C ALA A 256 -9.72 11.70 6.32
N GLY A 257 -10.05 12.64 5.43
CA GLY A 257 -9.13 13.65 4.94
C GLY A 257 -8.57 14.52 6.06
N GLU A 258 -9.41 15.03 6.95
CA GLU A 258 -9.01 15.84 8.11
C GLU A 258 -8.09 15.07 9.04
N LEU A 259 -8.42 13.82 9.35
CA LEU A 259 -7.60 12.96 10.20
C LEU A 259 -6.21 12.72 9.60
N VAL A 260 -6.14 12.38 8.31
CA VAL A 260 -4.87 12.12 7.63
C VAL A 260 -4.00 13.37 7.53
N ALA A 261 -4.59 14.52 7.24
CA ALA A 261 -3.86 15.79 7.15
C ALA A 261 -3.25 16.24 8.50
N GLN A 262 -3.79 15.78 9.62
CA GLN A 262 -3.20 15.98 10.95
C GLN A 262 -1.98 15.10 11.19
N GLN A 263 -1.84 14.00 10.46
CA GLN A 263 -0.77 13.01 10.63
C GLN A 263 0.34 13.14 9.57
N ILE A 264 0.02 13.75 8.41
CA ILE A 264 0.92 13.84 7.26
C ILE A 264 0.91 15.27 6.71
N ASP A 265 1.85 16.08 7.14
CA ASP A 265 1.91 17.54 6.94
C ASP A 265 1.78 18.01 5.47
N PHE A 266 2.28 17.24 4.50
CA PHE A 266 2.24 17.68 3.11
C PHE A 266 0.94 17.34 2.37
N LEU A 267 0.03 16.56 2.98
CA LEU A 267 -1.28 16.21 2.43
C LEU A 267 -2.34 17.21 2.91
N SER A 268 -3.22 17.61 2.00
CA SER A 268 -4.42 18.36 2.38
C SER A 268 -5.61 17.43 2.60
N ALA A 269 -6.50 17.81 3.51
CA ALA A 269 -7.72 17.05 3.80
C ALA A 269 -8.53 16.76 2.53
N GLN A 270 -8.70 17.78 1.67
CA GLN A 270 -9.45 17.64 0.42
C GLN A 270 -8.77 16.70 -0.58
N ALA A 271 -7.44 16.73 -0.67
CA ALA A 271 -6.73 15.81 -1.58
C ALA A 271 -6.87 14.35 -1.14
N VAL A 272 -6.82 14.09 0.15
CA VAL A 272 -7.07 12.75 0.72
C VAL A 272 -8.53 12.34 0.48
N SER A 273 -9.49 13.22 0.77
CA SER A 273 -10.91 12.97 0.51
C SER A 273 -11.18 12.60 -0.95
N ASP A 274 -10.65 13.39 -1.91
CA ASP A 274 -10.79 13.13 -3.34
C ASP A 274 -10.16 11.80 -3.76
N SER A 275 -9.02 11.45 -3.15
CA SER A 275 -8.25 10.26 -3.51
C SER A 275 -9.01 8.95 -3.28
N ILE A 276 -9.93 8.93 -2.32
CA ILE A 276 -10.65 7.71 -1.91
C ILE A 276 -11.43 7.10 -3.08
N ALA A 277 -12.03 7.94 -3.92
CA ALA A 277 -12.78 7.49 -5.10
C ALA A 277 -11.89 6.90 -6.22
N HIS A 278 -10.58 7.09 -6.15
CA HIS A 278 -9.61 6.69 -7.16
C HIS A 278 -8.71 5.51 -6.72
N VAL A 279 -9.01 4.89 -5.59
CA VAL A 279 -8.29 3.72 -5.09
C VAL A 279 -9.21 2.53 -5.05
N GLN A 280 -8.75 1.40 -5.59
CA GLN A 280 -9.48 0.13 -5.46
C GLN A 280 -9.18 -0.45 -4.07
N LEU A 281 -10.10 -0.23 -3.14
CA LEU A 281 -10.01 -0.63 -1.74
C LEU A 281 -10.91 -1.81 -1.45
N ASP A 282 -10.33 -2.91 -0.97
CA ASP A 282 -11.04 -4.06 -0.44
C ASP A 282 -10.24 -4.68 0.72
N THR A 283 -10.91 -5.43 1.60
CA THR A 283 -10.28 -6.12 2.73
C THR A 283 -10.43 -7.63 2.58
N LEU A 284 -9.81 -8.18 1.54
CA LEU A 284 -9.73 -9.61 1.38
C LEU A 284 -8.59 -10.18 2.23
N SER A 285 -8.89 -11.18 3.08
CA SER A 285 -7.83 -11.89 3.81
C SER A 285 -6.82 -12.50 2.84
N ALA A 286 -5.59 -12.75 3.30
CA ALA A 286 -4.54 -13.35 2.48
C ALA A 286 -4.99 -14.68 1.87
N GLN A 287 -5.73 -15.49 2.62
CA GLN A 287 -6.30 -16.75 2.14
C GLN A 287 -7.30 -16.55 0.98
N LYS A 288 -8.19 -15.58 1.10
CA LYS A 288 -9.16 -15.26 0.03
C LYS A 288 -8.49 -14.62 -1.19
N SER A 289 -7.39 -13.91 -0.98
CA SER A 289 -6.60 -13.25 -2.03
C SER A 289 -5.57 -14.17 -2.69
N LYS A 290 -5.39 -15.39 -2.18
CA LYS A 290 -4.29 -16.28 -2.55
C LYS A 290 -4.20 -16.51 -4.06
N ALA A 291 -5.32 -16.83 -4.71
CA ALA A 291 -5.33 -17.08 -6.15
C ALA A 291 -4.88 -15.86 -6.97
N ASP A 292 -5.36 -14.67 -6.60
CA ASP A 292 -4.98 -13.41 -7.27
C ASP A 292 -3.50 -13.06 -6.98
N LEU A 293 -3.02 -13.29 -5.74
CA LEU A 293 -1.62 -13.12 -5.35
C LEU A 293 -0.69 -14.07 -6.10
N GLU A 294 -1.03 -15.35 -6.18
CA GLU A 294 -0.23 -16.34 -6.90
C GLU A 294 -0.18 -16.04 -8.41
N ALA A 295 -1.29 -15.61 -9.02
CA ALA A 295 -1.30 -15.17 -10.40
C ALA A 295 -0.38 -13.96 -10.61
N PHE A 296 -0.45 -12.96 -9.73
CA PHE A 296 0.43 -11.79 -9.76
C PHE A 296 1.90 -12.18 -9.56
N PHE A 297 2.21 -13.00 -8.56
CA PHE A 297 3.57 -13.45 -8.28
C PHE A 297 4.14 -14.31 -9.40
N THR A 298 3.32 -15.13 -10.06
CA THR A 298 3.73 -15.91 -11.23
C THR A 298 4.19 -15.00 -12.37
N ILE A 299 3.42 -13.96 -12.68
CA ILE A 299 3.81 -12.96 -13.69
C ILE A 299 5.14 -12.29 -13.31
N LEU A 300 5.28 -11.87 -12.05
CA LEU A 300 6.52 -11.24 -11.59
C LEU A 300 7.71 -12.22 -11.65
N HIS A 301 7.50 -13.48 -11.29
CA HIS A 301 8.53 -14.52 -11.35
C HIS A 301 9.00 -14.78 -12.78
N GLU A 302 8.09 -14.86 -13.74
CA GLU A 302 8.40 -15.03 -15.16
C GLU A 302 9.22 -13.85 -15.72
N ILE A 303 8.92 -12.62 -15.28
CA ILE A 303 9.67 -11.43 -15.70
C ILE A 303 11.07 -11.41 -15.10
N GLN A 304 11.16 -11.68 -13.79
CA GLN A 304 12.40 -11.75 -13.04
C GLN A 304 12.18 -12.42 -11.68
N PRO A 305 12.64 -13.64 -11.44
CA PRO A 305 12.39 -14.38 -10.18
C PRO A 305 12.71 -13.63 -8.90
N LYS A 306 13.73 -12.76 -8.93
CA LYS A 306 14.13 -11.94 -7.77
C LYS A 306 13.05 -10.99 -7.27
N LEU A 307 12.05 -10.65 -8.10
CA LEU A 307 10.96 -9.73 -7.73
C LEU A 307 10.03 -10.30 -6.65
N ILE A 308 10.11 -11.61 -6.39
CA ILE A 308 9.35 -12.29 -5.33
C ILE A 308 10.24 -13.21 -4.47
N GLY A 309 11.58 -13.05 -4.51
CA GLY A 309 12.51 -13.87 -3.73
C GLY A 309 12.82 -15.23 -4.34
N ASN A 310 12.79 -15.34 -5.67
CA ASN A 310 13.20 -16.47 -6.53
C ASN A 310 12.25 -17.69 -6.57
N LYS A 311 11.18 -17.70 -5.80
CA LYS A 311 10.15 -18.77 -5.80
C LYS A 311 8.79 -18.18 -5.39
N LEU A 312 7.72 -18.88 -5.73
CA LEU A 312 6.39 -18.56 -5.17
C LEU A 312 6.41 -18.87 -3.67
N PRO A 313 5.79 -18.01 -2.84
CA PRO A 313 5.61 -18.31 -1.42
C PRO A 313 4.76 -19.55 -1.24
N ASP A 314 5.05 -20.35 -0.22
CA ASP A 314 4.21 -21.49 0.18
C ASP A 314 3.04 -21.05 1.10
N GLU A 315 2.26 -22.04 1.59
CA GLU A 315 1.07 -21.81 2.43
C GLU A 315 1.36 -21.00 3.68
N GLY A 316 2.57 -21.10 4.24
CA GLY A 316 2.96 -20.39 5.45
C GLY A 316 3.04 -18.86 5.29
N PHE A 317 3.10 -18.37 4.06
CA PHE A 317 3.08 -16.94 3.76
C PHE A 317 1.72 -16.29 4.03
N TYR A 318 0.64 -17.03 3.77
CA TYR A 318 -0.73 -16.55 3.89
C TYR A 318 -1.25 -16.82 5.30
N TYR A 319 -1.43 -15.76 6.10
CA TYR A 319 -1.92 -15.89 7.47
C TYR A 319 -3.27 -16.60 7.51
N GLN A 320 -3.44 -17.54 8.48
CA GLN A 320 -4.62 -18.43 8.62
C GLN A 320 -5.52 -18.04 9.79
#